data_d8438bb2d12a6e04f3ec7f0443ee1b80
#
_entry.id   d8438bb2d12a6e04f3ec7f0443ee1b80
#
_cell.length_a   1.000
_cell.length_b   1.000
_cell.length_c   1.000
_cell.angle_alpha   90.00
_cell.angle_beta   90.00
_cell.angle_gamma   90.00
#
_symmetry.space_group_name_H-M   'P 1'
#
loop_
_entity.id
_entity.type
_entity.pdbx_description
1 polymer ?
#
loop_
_entity_poly.entity_id
_entity_poly.type
_entity_poly.pdbx_seq_one_letter_code
_entity_poly.pdbx_strand_id
1 'polypeptide(L)'
;MKMKKLVSMVLAFTLTATALIGCGNSDGDSKAQGGKDSSGKVTLKMAVWDKDKTAYLKPVIDEYKAKNQNVDIELLDISSAEYQDKLSVMLSGGSDDIDIITVKDTPGYSSMVNKNQLEPLDSYISKDNIKLESYSGTAEQLKVKDKLYALPFRSDFWLLYYNKDIFDKAKVAYPTNDMTWDQYEELAKKIASGDGTNRVYGTHDHTWRSTVQLPAVLDGKNTIIQKDYSFLKPYYEMALRMQKDKIMMDYASLKTGSIHYSGVFENNQTAMLPMGSWFMGQLMADKEKGTANMNWGVVKYPHADGVKPGTTIGTITSLAINSKSSKKDAAWDFLKFFSGEQGAALVAKAGTIPAIKNDDVIKTITSQKGFPADEESKKALETVKTYLEMPVNAKSAAIEVILNEEHDLIMTGSINVDDGLKEMGKRVSEELEK
;
A
#
# COMPACT_ATOMS: atom_id res chain seq x y z
N MET A 1 53.09 18.67 26.03
CA MET A 1 53.59 20.04 26.28
C MET A 1 52.67 21.03 25.57
N LYS A 2 52.12 21.97 26.34
CA LYS A 2 51.36 23.18 26.00
C LYS A 2 49.85 23.04 25.69
N MET A 3 49.06 23.22 26.76
CA MET A 3 47.69 23.77 26.85
C MET A 3 47.63 25.21 26.27
N LYS A 4 46.49 25.56 25.70
CA LYS A 4 45.93 26.94 25.67
C LYS A 4 44.41 26.82 25.65
N LYS A 5 43.73 26.98 26.75
CA LYS A 5 43.04 28.14 27.38
C LYS A 5 41.81 28.64 26.60
N LEU A 6 40.68 28.39 27.26
CA LEU A 6 39.34 29.01 27.24
C LEU A 6 39.32 30.51 26.90
N VAL A 7 38.25 30.92 26.21
CA VAL A 7 37.58 32.21 26.46
C VAL A 7 36.07 31.98 26.39
N SER A 8 35.42 32.17 27.54
CA SER A 8 33.96 32.27 27.71
C SER A 8 33.54 33.70 27.38
N MET A 9 32.51 33.89 26.59
CA MET A 9 31.85 35.19 26.39
C MET A 9 30.39 35.05 26.78
N VAL A 10 30.08 35.63 27.96
CA VAL A 10 28.74 35.83 28.51
C VAL A 10 28.18 37.11 27.87
N LEU A 11 27.02 36.99 27.18
CA LEU A 11 26.28 38.18 26.76
C LEU A 11 24.94 38.17 27.49
N ALA A 12 24.82 39.11 28.44
CA ALA A 12 23.58 39.41 29.13
C ALA A 12 22.68 40.26 28.22
N PHE A 13 21.42 39.83 28.02
CA PHE A 13 20.38 40.67 27.43
C PHE A 13 19.33 41.02 28.47
N THR A 14 19.19 42.33 28.68
CA THR A 14 18.31 43.02 29.59
C THR A 14 16.84 42.90 29.12
N LEU A 15 15.97 42.52 30.06
CA LEU A 15 14.50 42.63 29.94
C LEU A 15 14.09 44.11 29.99
N THR A 16 13.27 44.52 29.04
CA THR A 16 12.42 45.70 29.17
C THR A 16 10.96 45.25 29.11
N ALA A 17 10.30 45.33 30.25
CA ALA A 17 8.86 45.10 30.39
C ALA A 17 8.11 46.41 30.06
N THR A 18 7.20 46.38 29.15
CA THR A 18 6.15 47.41 28.98
C THR A 18 4.77 46.77 29.17
N ALA A 19 4.17 47.11 30.30
CA ALA A 19 2.80 46.76 30.59
C ALA A 19 1.87 47.78 29.92
N LEU A 20 0.88 47.29 29.19
CA LEU A 20 -0.30 48.06 28.81
C LEU A 20 -1.54 47.27 29.24
N ILE A 21 -2.20 47.84 30.22
CA ILE A 21 -3.49 47.44 30.79
C ILE A 21 -4.59 47.94 29.83
N GLY A 22 -5.44 47.04 29.37
CA GLY A 22 -6.65 47.33 28.64
C GLY A 22 -7.75 46.36 29.06
N CYS A 23 -8.59 46.75 30.00
CA CYS A 23 -9.85 46.07 30.34
C CYS A 23 -10.88 46.25 29.23
N GLY A 24 -11.50 45.17 28.80
CA GLY A 24 -12.70 45.18 27.95
C GLY A 24 -13.41 43.84 28.09
N ASN A 25 -14.46 43.86 28.91
CA ASN A 25 -15.35 42.72 29.13
C ASN A 25 -16.34 42.62 27.96
N SER A 26 -16.48 41.47 27.34
CA SER A 26 -17.72 41.08 26.67
C SER A 26 -17.72 39.56 26.44
N ASP A 27 -18.70 38.92 27.05
CA ASP A 27 -19.13 37.55 26.80
C ASP A 27 -19.48 37.38 25.33
N GLY A 28 -18.91 36.34 24.69
CA GLY A 28 -19.25 35.97 23.34
C GLY A 28 -18.73 34.56 23.03
N ASP A 29 -19.65 33.64 22.86
CA ASP A 29 -19.49 32.27 22.40
C ASP A 29 -18.39 32.15 21.33
N SER A 30 -17.26 31.58 21.67
CA SER A 30 -16.20 31.26 20.72
C SER A 30 -16.49 29.90 20.08
N LYS A 31 -17.25 29.90 18.99
CA LYS A 31 -17.21 28.83 18.01
C LYS A 31 -15.75 28.76 17.47
N ALA A 32 -15.10 27.61 17.63
CA ALA A 32 -13.80 27.34 17.08
C ALA A 32 -13.82 27.55 15.56
N GLN A 33 -13.20 28.62 15.09
CA GLN A 33 -13.08 28.95 13.68
C GLN A 33 -11.79 28.31 13.19
N GLY A 34 -11.91 27.21 12.39
CA GLY A 34 -10.78 26.51 11.78
C GLY A 34 -9.86 27.48 11.05
N GLY A 35 -8.55 27.28 11.22
CA GLY A 35 -7.49 28.16 10.73
C GLY A 35 -7.57 28.44 9.23
N LYS A 36 -8.02 29.62 8.88
CA LYS A 36 -7.89 30.18 7.54
C LYS A 36 -6.58 30.94 7.47
N ASP A 37 -5.87 30.82 6.35
CA ASP A 37 -4.73 31.66 6.08
C ASP A 37 -5.15 33.13 5.83
N SER A 38 -4.17 34.02 5.65
CA SER A 38 -4.42 35.45 5.41
C SER A 38 -5.17 35.73 4.09
N SER A 39 -5.35 34.73 3.22
CA SER A 39 -6.10 34.81 1.95
C SER A 39 -7.55 34.30 2.10
N GLY A 40 -7.93 33.79 3.26
CA GLY A 40 -9.24 33.16 3.49
C GLY A 40 -9.36 31.74 2.93
N LYS A 41 -8.27 31.17 2.40
CA LYS A 41 -8.19 29.80 1.91
C LYS A 41 -7.94 28.82 3.07
N VAL A 42 -8.45 27.60 2.91
CA VAL A 42 -8.16 26.48 3.79
C VAL A 42 -7.13 25.59 3.09
N THR A 43 -5.93 25.45 3.67
CA THR A 43 -4.93 24.50 3.18
C THR A 43 -5.01 23.22 4.01
N LEU A 44 -5.29 22.08 3.35
CA LEU A 44 -5.27 20.76 3.96
C LEU A 44 -3.93 20.07 3.66
N LYS A 45 -3.27 19.58 4.69
CA LYS A 45 -2.03 18.79 4.55
C LYS A 45 -2.37 17.32 4.53
N MET A 46 -1.99 16.64 3.46
CA MET A 46 -2.27 15.22 3.23
C MET A 46 -0.96 14.41 3.19
N ALA A 47 -0.82 13.45 4.10
CA ALA A 47 0.28 12.49 4.06
C ALA A 47 0.05 11.44 2.96
N VAL A 48 1.04 11.29 2.08
CA VAL A 48 1.05 10.35 0.94
C VAL A 48 2.41 9.68 0.83
N TRP A 49 2.51 8.61 0.04
CA TRP A 49 3.80 8.01 -0.32
C TRP A 49 4.01 8.00 -1.83
N ASP A 50 5.29 8.14 -2.22
CA ASP A 50 5.76 8.03 -3.61
C ASP A 50 4.84 8.77 -4.60
N LYS A 51 4.53 10.05 -4.33
CA LYS A 51 3.56 10.85 -5.10
C LYS A 51 3.82 10.84 -6.60
N ASP A 52 5.10 10.82 -7.00
CA ASP A 52 5.51 10.85 -8.41
C ASP A 52 5.25 9.52 -9.14
N LYS A 53 5.05 8.42 -8.37
CA LYS A 53 4.66 7.10 -8.88
C LYS A 53 3.16 6.84 -8.78
N THR A 54 2.39 7.78 -8.23
CA THR A 54 0.96 7.62 -7.93
C THR A 54 0.12 8.45 -8.90
N ALA A 55 -0.17 7.86 -10.08
CA ALA A 55 -0.76 8.55 -11.23
C ALA A 55 -2.13 9.21 -10.97
N TYR A 56 -2.92 8.73 -10.00
CA TYR A 56 -4.26 9.26 -9.70
C TYR A 56 -4.26 10.49 -8.78
N LEU A 57 -3.20 10.74 -7.99
CA LEU A 57 -3.21 11.83 -7.00
C LEU A 57 -3.45 13.19 -7.64
N LYS A 58 -2.63 13.54 -8.63
CA LYS A 58 -2.74 14.85 -9.27
C LYS A 58 -4.10 15.07 -9.97
N PRO A 59 -4.63 14.17 -10.82
CA PRO A 59 -5.94 14.34 -11.42
C PRO A 59 -7.08 14.52 -10.42
N VAL A 60 -7.09 13.76 -9.33
CA VAL A 60 -8.14 13.87 -8.31
C VAL A 60 -8.05 15.20 -7.56
N ILE A 61 -6.85 15.63 -7.18
CA ILE A 61 -6.63 16.88 -6.46
C ILE A 61 -6.97 18.09 -7.35
N ASP A 62 -6.53 18.08 -8.60
CA ASP A 62 -6.80 19.17 -9.54
C ASP A 62 -8.31 19.34 -9.79
N GLU A 63 -9.04 18.24 -9.98
CA GLU A 63 -10.50 18.28 -10.17
C GLU A 63 -11.23 18.78 -8.92
N TYR A 64 -10.79 18.34 -7.72
CA TYR A 64 -11.34 18.85 -6.47
C TYR A 64 -11.11 20.36 -6.31
N LYS A 65 -9.88 20.82 -6.54
CA LYS A 65 -9.51 22.25 -6.44
C LYS A 65 -10.26 23.10 -7.47
N ALA A 66 -10.51 22.59 -8.67
CA ALA A 66 -11.30 23.30 -9.68
C ALA A 66 -12.74 23.59 -9.21
N LYS A 67 -13.31 22.71 -8.42
CA LYS A 67 -14.65 22.83 -7.83
C LYS A 67 -14.67 23.60 -6.50
N ASN A 68 -13.54 23.65 -5.77
CA ASN A 68 -13.40 24.19 -4.43
C ASN A 68 -12.24 25.20 -4.36
N GLN A 69 -12.39 26.34 -5.02
CA GLN A 69 -11.31 27.35 -5.21
C GLN A 69 -10.76 27.93 -3.90
N ASN A 70 -11.50 27.81 -2.81
CA ASN A 70 -11.11 28.25 -1.46
C ASN A 70 -10.34 27.18 -0.67
N VAL A 71 -10.09 26.00 -1.25
CA VAL A 71 -9.34 24.91 -0.60
C VAL A 71 -8.07 24.61 -1.39
N ASP A 72 -6.96 24.41 -0.70
CA ASP A 72 -5.72 23.90 -1.26
C ASP A 72 -5.32 22.58 -0.58
N ILE A 73 -4.62 21.72 -1.32
CA ILE A 73 -4.13 20.42 -0.82
C ILE A 73 -2.61 20.41 -0.93
N GLU A 74 -1.94 20.40 0.20
CA GLU A 74 -0.48 20.25 0.31
C GLU A 74 -0.15 18.78 0.59
N LEU A 75 0.69 18.19 -0.27
CA LEU A 75 1.11 16.80 -0.12
C LEU A 75 2.40 16.69 0.69
N LEU A 76 2.34 15.97 1.80
CA LEU A 76 3.50 15.53 2.56
C LEU A 76 3.93 14.16 2.01
N ASP A 77 4.96 14.18 1.16
CA ASP A 77 5.45 12.99 0.47
C ASP A 77 6.52 12.27 1.30
N ILE A 78 6.30 11.00 1.54
CA ILE A 78 7.21 10.12 2.28
C ILE A 78 7.50 8.90 1.39
N SER A 79 8.72 8.35 1.42
CA SER A 79 9.01 7.12 0.68
C SER A 79 8.13 5.96 1.17
N SER A 80 7.68 5.10 0.26
CA SER A 80 6.83 3.94 0.60
C SER A 80 7.45 3.05 1.68
N ALA A 81 8.78 2.90 1.68
CA ALA A 81 9.50 2.07 2.65
C ALA A 81 9.48 2.65 4.08
N GLU A 82 9.43 3.98 4.22
CA GLU A 82 9.51 4.67 5.52
C GLU A 82 8.16 5.21 5.99
N TYR A 83 7.11 5.05 5.18
CA TYR A 83 5.83 5.75 5.37
C TYR A 83 5.22 5.48 6.74
N GLN A 84 5.08 4.23 7.14
CA GLN A 84 4.43 3.85 8.40
C GLN A 84 5.22 4.35 9.62
N ASP A 85 6.54 4.21 9.61
CA ASP A 85 7.40 4.61 10.72
C ASP A 85 7.37 6.13 10.91
N LYS A 86 7.60 6.88 9.83
CA LYS A 86 7.58 8.36 9.86
C LYS A 86 6.21 8.90 10.25
N LEU A 87 5.15 8.36 9.66
CA LEU A 87 3.77 8.76 9.99
C LEU A 87 3.46 8.48 11.46
N SER A 88 3.85 7.30 11.98
CA SER A 88 3.67 6.95 13.39
C SER A 88 4.36 7.94 14.34
N VAL A 89 5.59 8.36 14.01
CA VAL A 89 6.33 9.37 14.80
C VAL A 89 5.62 10.72 14.76
N MET A 90 5.22 11.19 13.58
CA MET A 90 4.54 12.49 13.41
C MET A 90 3.21 12.53 14.17
N LEU A 91 2.38 11.49 14.06
CA LEU A 91 1.10 11.42 14.76
C LEU A 91 1.26 11.24 16.28
N SER A 92 2.33 10.58 16.75
CA SER A 92 2.61 10.39 18.17
C SER A 92 3.02 11.68 18.87
N GLY A 93 3.63 12.63 18.13
CA GLY A 93 3.94 13.97 18.62
C GLY A 93 2.71 14.84 18.89
N GLY A 94 1.50 14.34 18.56
CA GLY A 94 0.24 15.10 18.74
C GLY A 94 0.12 16.27 17.77
N SER A 95 0.90 16.24 16.68
CA SER A 95 0.91 17.30 15.67
C SER A 95 -0.43 17.40 14.95
N ASP A 96 -0.92 18.61 14.77
CA ASP A 96 -2.02 19.00 13.90
C ASP A 96 -1.55 19.39 12.50
N ASP A 97 -0.27 19.15 12.19
CA ASP A 97 0.34 19.46 10.90
C ASP A 97 -0.14 18.56 9.76
N ILE A 98 -0.83 17.47 10.06
CA ILE A 98 -1.43 16.57 9.08
C ILE A 98 -2.94 16.59 9.29
N ASP A 99 -3.70 16.93 8.26
CA ASP A 99 -5.17 16.92 8.29
C ASP A 99 -5.74 15.59 7.78
N ILE A 100 -5.13 15.07 6.69
CA ILE A 100 -5.59 13.87 5.98
C ILE A 100 -4.46 12.85 5.94
N ILE A 101 -4.80 11.61 6.25
CA ILE A 101 -3.89 10.48 6.27
C ILE A 101 -4.29 9.50 5.18
N THR A 102 -3.36 9.17 4.28
CA THR A 102 -3.53 8.01 3.41
C THR A 102 -3.19 6.75 4.19
N VAL A 103 -4.19 5.95 4.48
CA VAL A 103 -4.04 4.67 5.17
C VAL A 103 -3.57 3.64 4.15
N LYS A 104 -2.31 3.21 4.28
CA LYS A 104 -1.62 2.36 3.31
C LYS A 104 -2.09 0.90 3.38
N ASP A 105 -2.30 0.41 4.60
CA ASP A 105 -2.58 -0.98 4.89
C ASP A 105 -3.38 -1.16 6.19
N THR A 106 -3.89 -2.36 6.42
CA THR A 106 -4.69 -2.68 7.60
C THR A 106 -3.89 -2.75 8.91
N PRO A 107 -2.61 -3.15 8.97
CA PRO A 107 -1.79 -3.03 10.18
C PRO A 107 -1.62 -1.58 10.64
N GLY A 108 -1.26 -0.69 9.74
CA GLY A 108 -1.14 0.75 10.02
C GLY A 108 -2.47 1.35 10.47
N TYR A 109 -3.57 1.00 9.79
CA TYR A 109 -4.92 1.39 10.18
C TYR A 109 -5.25 0.97 11.61
N SER A 110 -5.09 -0.30 11.92
CA SER A 110 -5.38 -0.86 13.26
C SER A 110 -4.54 -0.18 14.35
N SER A 111 -3.25 0.08 14.07
CA SER A 111 -2.37 0.81 14.99
C SER A 111 -2.88 2.23 15.26
N MET A 112 -3.24 2.98 14.22
CA MET A 112 -3.73 4.35 14.35
C MET A 112 -5.07 4.43 15.09
N VAL A 113 -6.00 3.49 14.83
CA VAL A 113 -7.28 3.40 15.55
C VAL A 113 -7.04 3.10 17.03
N ASN A 114 -6.20 2.13 17.36
CA ASN A 114 -5.86 1.77 18.74
C ASN A 114 -5.24 2.93 19.53
N LYS A 115 -4.48 3.80 18.86
CA LYS A 115 -3.85 5.00 19.43
C LYS A 115 -4.78 6.23 19.44
N ASN A 116 -6.04 6.11 19.01
CA ASN A 116 -7.00 7.22 18.88
C ASN A 116 -6.48 8.38 18.00
N GLN A 117 -5.73 8.05 16.96
CA GLN A 117 -5.15 9.04 16.04
C GLN A 117 -6.09 9.41 14.89
N LEU A 118 -7.14 8.63 14.65
CA LEU A 118 -8.11 8.83 13.57
C LEU A 118 -9.46 9.31 14.11
N GLU A 119 -10.11 10.21 13.36
CA GLU A 119 -11.47 10.66 13.64
C GLU A 119 -12.49 9.60 13.25
N PRO A 120 -13.48 9.24 14.10
CA PRO A 120 -14.60 8.39 13.70
C PRO A 120 -15.45 9.08 12.62
N LEU A 121 -15.76 8.36 11.54
CA LEU A 121 -16.46 8.93 10.37
C LEU A 121 -17.99 8.72 10.40
N ASP A 122 -18.52 7.95 11.34
CA ASP A 122 -19.95 7.54 11.35
C ASP A 122 -20.93 8.72 11.31
N SER A 123 -20.63 9.80 12.05
CA SER A 123 -21.47 11.01 12.07
C SER A 123 -21.47 11.74 10.72
N TYR A 124 -20.32 11.80 10.05
CA TYR A 124 -20.19 12.39 8.72
C TYR A 124 -20.90 11.55 7.66
N ILE A 125 -20.70 10.21 7.73
CA ILE A 125 -21.34 9.23 6.84
C ILE A 125 -22.86 9.33 6.93
N SER A 126 -23.41 9.39 8.16
CA SER A 126 -24.85 9.51 8.40
C SER A 126 -25.39 10.86 7.94
N LYS A 127 -24.70 11.95 8.22
CA LYS A 127 -25.09 13.31 7.82
C LYS A 127 -25.21 13.45 6.30
N ASP A 128 -24.26 12.89 5.56
CA ASP A 128 -24.17 13.02 4.10
C ASP A 128 -24.80 11.82 3.35
N ASN A 129 -25.44 10.88 4.08
CA ASN A 129 -26.09 9.68 3.54
C ASN A 129 -25.18 8.87 2.61
N ILE A 130 -23.89 8.66 3.00
CA ILE A 130 -22.95 7.88 2.21
C ILE A 130 -23.39 6.41 2.18
N LYS A 131 -23.54 5.86 0.98
CA LYS A 131 -23.94 4.47 0.77
C LYS A 131 -22.72 3.55 0.83
N LEU A 132 -22.49 2.92 1.98
CA LEU A 132 -21.33 2.05 2.19
C LEU A 132 -21.38 0.78 1.32
N GLU A 133 -22.55 0.33 0.90
CA GLU A 133 -22.73 -0.81 -0.02
C GLU A 133 -22.06 -0.61 -1.38
N SER A 134 -21.88 0.63 -1.83
CA SER A 134 -21.17 0.93 -3.08
C SER A 134 -19.67 0.58 -3.05
N TYR A 135 -19.10 0.41 -1.85
CA TYR A 135 -17.70 0.03 -1.67
C TYR A 135 -17.44 -1.48 -1.75
N SER A 136 -18.41 -2.27 -2.22
CA SER A 136 -18.25 -3.71 -2.47
C SER A 136 -17.71 -4.51 -1.27
N GLY A 137 -18.14 -4.15 -0.05
CA GLY A 137 -17.75 -4.81 1.19
C GLY A 137 -16.42 -4.33 1.79
N THR A 138 -15.66 -3.45 1.13
CA THR A 138 -14.37 -2.98 1.67
C THR A 138 -14.54 -2.04 2.87
N ALA A 139 -15.63 -1.26 2.90
CA ALA A 139 -15.92 -0.41 4.05
C ALA A 139 -16.24 -1.24 5.31
N GLU A 140 -17.00 -2.32 5.17
CA GLU A 140 -17.33 -3.25 6.25
C GLU A 140 -16.09 -3.93 6.82
N GLN A 141 -15.13 -4.27 5.96
CA GLN A 141 -13.87 -4.91 6.38
C GLN A 141 -12.97 -3.96 7.20
N LEU A 142 -13.16 -2.65 7.10
CA LEU A 142 -12.41 -1.65 7.89
C LEU A 142 -13.07 -1.28 9.22
N LYS A 143 -14.26 -1.78 9.53
CA LYS A 143 -14.91 -1.46 10.81
C LYS A 143 -14.13 -2.02 11.99
N VAL A 144 -13.95 -1.17 13.00
CA VAL A 144 -13.39 -1.51 14.31
C VAL A 144 -14.45 -1.21 15.36
N LYS A 145 -14.95 -2.25 16.05
CA LYS A 145 -16.05 -2.11 17.02
C LYS A 145 -17.24 -1.35 16.42
N ASP A 146 -17.67 -1.77 15.24
CA ASP A 146 -18.78 -1.22 14.45
C ASP A 146 -18.63 0.24 13.99
N LYS A 147 -17.45 0.85 14.18
CA LYS A 147 -17.13 2.21 13.71
C LYS A 147 -16.17 2.20 12.54
N LEU A 148 -16.34 3.17 11.65
CA LEU A 148 -15.46 3.39 10.52
C LEU A 148 -14.58 4.64 10.78
N TYR A 149 -13.26 4.50 10.62
CA TYR A 149 -12.28 5.57 10.83
C TYR A 149 -11.56 5.99 9.55
N ALA A 150 -11.80 5.30 8.45
CA ALA A 150 -11.24 5.64 7.15
C ALA A 150 -12.23 5.26 6.05
N LEU A 151 -12.26 6.03 4.97
CA LEU A 151 -13.12 5.77 3.82
C LEU A 151 -12.29 5.16 2.69
N PRO A 152 -12.60 3.93 2.23
CA PRO A 152 -11.87 3.28 1.15
C PRO A 152 -11.92 4.09 -0.14
N PHE A 153 -10.80 4.21 -0.85
CA PHE A 153 -10.81 4.78 -2.21
C PHE A 153 -10.22 3.85 -3.25
N ARG A 154 -9.40 2.88 -2.81
CA ARG A 154 -8.72 1.91 -3.68
C ARG A 154 -8.80 0.52 -3.06
N SER A 155 -9.03 -0.49 -3.91
CA SER A 155 -9.09 -1.90 -3.51
C SER A 155 -8.27 -2.72 -4.48
N ASP A 156 -7.00 -2.89 -4.17
CA ASP A 156 -6.07 -3.65 -4.99
C ASP A 156 -6.16 -5.14 -4.73
N PHE A 157 -5.73 -5.92 -5.71
CA PHE A 157 -5.59 -7.36 -5.58
C PHE A 157 -4.38 -7.86 -6.38
N TRP A 158 -3.88 -9.05 -6.05
CA TRP A 158 -2.69 -9.62 -6.65
C TRP A 158 -2.97 -10.29 -7.98
N LEU A 159 -2.01 -10.14 -8.90
CA LEU A 159 -1.99 -10.63 -10.27
C LEU A 159 -0.60 -11.19 -10.57
N LEU A 160 -0.45 -11.87 -11.70
CA LEU A 160 0.84 -12.25 -12.26
C LEU A 160 1.10 -11.47 -13.54
N TYR A 161 2.05 -10.53 -13.47
CA TYR A 161 2.56 -9.82 -14.64
C TYR A 161 3.60 -10.65 -15.37
N TYR A 162 3.68 -10.51 -16.69
CA TYR A 162 4.71 -11.19 -17.48
C TYR A 162 5.20 -10.32 -18.64
N ASN A 163 6.47 -10.49 -18.98
CA ASN A 163 7.15 -9.78 -20.06
C ASN A 163 7.09 -10.60 -21.35
N LYS A 164 6.22 -10.22 -22.28
CA LYS A 164 6.00 -10.93 -23.55
C LYS A 164 7.25 -11.04 -24.39
N ASP A 165 8.09 -10.01 -24.42
CA ASP A 165 9.31 -9.99 -25.23
C ASP A 165 10.32 -11.08 -24.79
N ILE A 166 10.40 -11.34 -23.46
CA ILE A 166 11.23 -12.42 -22.92
C ILE A 166 10.66 -13.78 -23.33
N PHE A 167 9.36 -13.98 -23.22
CA PHE A 167 8.68 -15.22 -23.60
C PHE A 167 8.80 -15.50 -25.10
N ASP A 168 8.57 -14.48 -25.94
CA ASP A 168 8.67 -14.59 -27.41
C ASP A 168 10.10 -14.94 -27.84
N LYS A 169 11.12 -14.25 -27.27
CA LYS A 169 12.53 -14.55 -27.52
C LYS A 169 12.91 -15.97 -27.15
N ALA A 170 12.39 -16.47 -26.05
CA ALA A 170 12.64 -17.84 -25.57
C ALA A 170 11.79 -18.90 -26.29
N LYS A 171 10.76 -18.49 -27.06
CA LYS A 171 9.77 -19.39 -27.68
C LYS A 171 9.05 -20.25 -26.66
N VAL A 172 8.73 -19.70 -25.51
CA VAL A 172 7.97 -20.32 -24.42
C VAL A 172 6.56 -19.76 -24.42
N ALA A 173 5.56 -20.61 -24.18
CA ALA A 173 4.16 -20.18 -24.07
C ALA A 173 3.98 -19.24 -22.88
N TYR A 174 3.10 -18.26 -23.04
CA TYR A 174 2.74 -17.32 -21.97
C TYR A 174 2.04 -18.02 -20.79
N PRO A 175 2.09 -17.43 -19.58
CA PRO A 175 1.25 -17.86 -18.46
C PRO A 175 -0.25 -17.71 -18.79
N THR A 176 -1.11 -18.48 -18.12
CA THR A 176 -2.54 -18.49 -18.35
C THR A 176 -3.30 -18.06 -17.09
N ASN A 177 -4.59 -17.71 -17.25
CA ASN A 177 -5.48 -17.37 -16.13
C ASN A 177 -5.87 -18.56 -15.24
N ASP A 178 -5.45 -19.78 -15.61
CA ASP A 178 -5.68 -21.02 -14.86
C ASP A 178 -4.35 -21.70 -14.59
N MET A 179 -3.47 -21.01 -13.86
CA MET A 179 -2.11 -21.49 -13.55
C MET A 179 -2.01 -21.86 -12.07
N THR A 180 -1.55 -23.07 -11.79
CA THR A 180 -1.20 -23.48 -10.43
C THR A 180 0.20 -23.01 -10.02
N TRP A 181 0.51 -23.04 -8.70
CA TRP A 181 1.85 -22.70 -8.20
C TRP A 181 2.93 -23.64 -8.73
N ASP A 182 2.63 -24.93 -8.92
CA ASP A 182 3.58 -25.90 -9.50
C ASP A 182 3.88 -25.55 -10.96
N GLN A 183 2.85 -25.21 -11.74
CA GLN A 183 3.04 -24.76 -13.13
C GLN A 183 3.80 -23.44 -13.22
N TYR A 184 3.57 -22.53 -12.25
CA TYR A 184 4.32 -21.28 -12.15
C TYR A 184 5.82 -21.53 -11.88
N GLU A 185 6.17 -22.41 -10.92
CA GLU A 185 7.56 -22.77 -10.64
C GLU A 185 8.23 -23.40 -11.86
N GLU A 186 7.58 -24.35 -12.53
CA GLU A 186 8.10 -24.99 -13.74
C GLU A 186 8.29 -24.00 -14.90
N LEU A 187 7.33 -23.07 -15.08
CA LEU A 187 7.42 -22.03 -16.10
C LEU A 187 8.58 -21.06 -15.78
N ALA A 188 8.75 -20.68 -14.53
CA ALA A 188 9.86 -19.85 -14.09
C ALA A 188 11.22 -20.50 -14.33
N LYS A 189 11.37 -21.81 -14.05
CA LYS A 189 12.57 -22.58 -14.38
C LYS A 189 12.85 -22.59 -15.88
N LYS A 190 11.83 -22.83 -16.70
CA LYS A 190 11.95 -22.95 -18.16
C LYS A 190 12.37 -21.65 -18.82
N ILE A 191 11.94 -20.49 -18.30
CA ILE A 191 12.18 -19.18 -18.91
C ILE A 191 13.47 -18.51 -18.40
N ALA A 192 13.96 -18.88 -17.22
CA ALA A 192 15.20 -18.34 -16.66
C ALA A 192 16.39 -18.64 -17.59
N SER A 193 17.22 -17.63 -17.87
CA SER A 193 18.30 -17.76 -18.84
C SER A 193 19.44 -16.77 -18.58
N GLY A 194 20.57 -16.98 -19.28
CA GLY A 194 21.74 -16.11 -19.16
C GLY A 194 22.49 -16.28 -17.84
N ASP A 195 23.54 -15.49 -17.67
CA ASP A 195 24.40 -15.46 -16.49
C ASP A 195 24.97 -14.05 -16.24
N GLY A 196 25.53 -13.84 -15.06
CA GLY A 196 26.14 -12.56 -14.69
C GLY A 196 25.21 -11.36 -14.94
N THR A 197 25.71 -10.37 -15.65
CA THR A 197 24.95 -9.14 -15.99
C THR A 197 23.86 -9.35 -17.05
N ASN A 198 23.90 -10.48 -17.77
CA ASN A 198 22.90 -10.84 -18.78
C ASN A 198 21.85 -11.81 -18.24
N ARG A 199 21.81 -12.01 -16.92
CA ARG A 199 20.83 -12.90 -16.28
C ARG A 199 19.43 -12.36 -16.47
N VAL A 200 18.54 -13.21 -17.00
CA VAL A 200 17.08 -13.04 -16.97
C VAL A 200 16.52 -14.04 -15.97
N TYR A 201 15.90 -13.54 -14.94
CA TYR A 201 15.24 -14.38 -13.95
C TYR A 201 13.89 -14.87 -14.48
N GLY A 202 13.48 -16.05 -14.07
CA GLY A 202 12.16 -16.59 -14.44
C GLY A 202 11.02 -15.86 -13.75
N THR A 203 11.27 -15.45 -12.52
CA THR A 203 10.33 -14.67 -11.73
C THR A 203 11.05 -13.77 -10.72
N HIS A 204 10.30 -12.85 -10.10
CA HIS A 204 10.78 -11.95 -9.07
C HIS A 204 9.76 -11.83 -7.93
N ASP A 205 10.17 -12.22 -6.73
CA ASP A 205 9.43 -11.91 -5.50
C ASP A 205 10.05 -10.67 -4.85
N HIS A 206 9.23 -9.67 -4.57
CA HIS A 206 9.69 -8.51 -3.82
C HIS A 206 9.93 -8.89 -2.34
N THR A 207 10.66 -8.05 -1.61
CA THR A 207 11.09 -8.35 -0.23
C THR A 207 9.97 -8.30 0.82
N TRP A 208 8.72 -8.25 0.40
CA TRP A 208 7.58 -8.34 1.31
C TRP A 208 7.25 -9.78 1.66
N ARG A 209 6.93 -10.04 2.93
CA ARG A 209 6.47 -11.36 3.37
C ARG A 209 5.27 -11.87 2.56
N SER A 210 4.42 -10.94 2.12
CA SER A 210 3.21 -11.23 1.36
C SER A 210 3.47 -12.02 0.09
N THR A 211 4.60 -11.81 -0.60
CA THR A 211 4.95 -12.54 -1.83
C THR A 211 5.08 -14.05 -1.59
N VAL A 212 5.49 -14.47 -0.39
CA VAL A 212 5.71 -15.88 -0.03
C VAL A 212 4.59 -16.44 0.86
N GLN A 213 4.10 -15.65 1.81
CA GLN A 213 3.15 -16.15 2.82
C GLN A 213 1.70 -16.21 2.33
N LEU A 214 1.29 -15.24 1.52
CA LEU A 214 -0.13 -15.09 1.20
C LEU A 214 -0.68 -16.10 0.18
N PRO A 215 0.09 -16.70 -0.73
CA PRO A 215 -0.41 -17.83 -1.53
C PRO A 215 -1.04 -18.94 -0.68
N ALA A 216 -0.51 -19.16 0.53
CA ALA A 216 -0.93 -20.22 1.43
C ALA A 216 -2.31 -20.02 2.09
N VAL A 217 -2.88 -18.81 2.07
CA VAL A 217 -4.21 -18.53 2.67
C VAL A 217 -5.34 -18.53 1.66
N LEU A 218 -5.04 -18.69 0.38
CA LEU A 218 -6.05 -18.63 -0.70
C LEU A 218 -7.01 -19.81 -0.72
N ASP A 219 -6.68 -20.91 -0.05
CA ASP A 219 -7.59 -22.05 0.11
C ASP A 219 -8.72 -21.78 1.12
N GLY A 220 -8.61 -20.69 1.90
CA GLY A 220 -9.58 -20.27 2.89
C GLY A 220 -9.62 -21.12 4.15
N LYS A 221 -8.66 -22.03 4.33
CA LYS A 221 -8.55 -22.88 5.52
C LYS A 221 -7.71 -22.24 6.62
N ASN A 222 -6.71 -21.45 6.18
CA ASN A 222 -5.77 -20.77 7.04
C ASN A 222 -5.98 -19.27 7.01
N THR A 223 -5.50 -18.59 8.04
CA THR A 223 -5.44 -17.12 8.13
C THR A 223 -4.04 -16.71 8.55
N ILE A 224 -3.67 -15.47 8.25
CA ILE A 224 -2.35 -14.97 8.66
C ILE A 224 -2.28 -14.62 10.16
N ILE A 225 -3.42 -14.49 10.84
CA ILE A 225 -3.50 -14.29 12.30
C ILE A 225 -3.91 -15.62 12.93
N GLN A 226 -2.93 -16.45 13.31
CA GLN A 226 -3.12 -17.75 13.96
C GLN A 226 -1.86 -18.19 14.70
N LYS A 227 -1.93 -19.35 15.39
CA LYS A 227 -0.83 -19.85 16.24
C LYS A 227 0.12 -20.82 15.54
N ASP A 228 -0.30 -21.48 14.48
CA ASP A 228 0.50 -22.44 13.70
C ASP A 228 0.72 -21.91 12.28
N TYR A 229 1.98 -21.86 11.87
CA TYR A 229 2.40 -21.40 10.55
C TYR A 229 3.01 -22.50 9.68
N SER A 230 2.89 -23.77 10.06
CA SER A 230 3.40 -24.91 9.29
C SER A 230 2.88 -24.98 7.86
N PHE A 231 1.68 -24.44 7.60
CA PHE A 231 1.06 -24.35 6.28
C PHE A 231 1.82 -23.43 5.30
N LEU A 232 2.71 -22.56 5.77
CA LEU A 232 3.57 -21.71 4.94
C LEU A 232 4.79 -22.45 4.38
N LYS A 233 5.14 -23.60 4.97
CA LYS A 233 6.38 -24.33 4.64
C LYS A 233 6.58 -24.59 3.13
N PRO A 234 5.59 -25.11 2.38
CA PRO A 234 5.78 -25.40 0.95
C PRO A 234 6.17 -24.16 0.13
N TYR A 235 5.62 -23.00 0.48
CA TYR A 235 5.86 -21.75 -0.24
C TYR A 235 7.24 -21.15 0.09
N TYR A 236 7.70 -21.23 1.34
CA TYR A 236 9.07 -20.87 1.69
C TYR A 236 10.09 -21.79 1.02
N GLU A 237 9.84 -23.11 1.01
CA GLU A 237 10.72 -24.07 0.34
C GLU A 237 10.78 -23.82 -1.18
N MET A 238 9.66 -23.48 -1.83
CA MET A 238 9.60 -23.10 -3.24
C MET A 238 10.44 -21.84 -3.49
N ALA A 239 10.25 -20.78 -2.73
CA ALA A 239 10.99 -19.53 -2.90
C ALA A 239 12.50 -19.74 -2.70
N LEU A 240 12.91 -20.48 -1.65
CA LEU A 240 14.33 -20.77 -1.38
C LEU A 240 14.96 -21.66 -2.46
N ARG A 241 14.21 -22.64 -3.01
CA ARG A 241 14.68 -23.44 -4.17
C ARG A 241 14.93 -22.55 -5.38
N MET A 242 13.96 -21.68 -5.71
CA MET A 242 14.09 -20.79 -6.86
C MET A 242 15.27 -19.81 -6.72
N GLN A 243 15.56 -19.33 -5.51
CA GLN A 243 16.77 -18.52 -5.25
C GLN A 243 18.05 -19.34 -5.44
N LYS A 244 18.12 -20.53 -4.81
CA LYS A 244 19.28 -21.44 -4.90
C LYS A 244 19.61 -21.79 -6.34
N ASP A 245 18.59 -22.07 -7.15
CA ASP A 245 18.71 -22.44 -8.56
C ASP A 245 18.87 -21.22 -9.48
N LYS A 246 18.94 -20.00 -8.91
CA LYS A 246 19.05 -18.73 -9.63
C LYS A 246 17.89 -18.49 -10.62
N ILE A 247 16.72 -19.03 -10.32
CA ILE A 247 15.47 -18.76 -11.05
C ILE A 247 14.92 -17.40 -10.70
N MET A 248 15.15 -16.98 -9.45
CA MET A 248 14.90 -15.60 -8.97
C MET A 248 16.16 -15.02 -8.32
N MET A 249 16.18 -13.70 -8.17
CA MET A 249 17.23 -12.98 -7.46
C MET A 249 17.18 -13.36 -5.98
N ASP A 250 18.36 -13.49 -5.35
CA ASP A 250 18.42 -13.81 -3.93
C ASP A 250 17.93 -12.64 -3.06
N TYR A 251 17.27 -13.00 -1.95
CA TYR A 251 16.63 -12.06 -1.06
C TYR A 251 17.60 -11.05 -0.43
N ALA A 252 18.79 -11.51 -0.02
CA ALA A 252 19.79 -10.66 0.60
C ALA A 252 20.26 -9.55 -0.35
N SER A 253 20.45 -9.87 -1.64
CA SER A 253 20.79 -8.88 -2.67
C SER A 253 19.68 -7.84 -2.85
N LEU A 254 18.42 -8.27 -2.84
CA LEU A 254 17.27 -7.37 -2.95
C LEU A 254 17.21 -6.38 -1.78
N LYS A 255 17.36 -6.88 -0.55
CA LYS A 255 17.33 -6.05 0.68
C LYS A 255 18.51 -5.08 0.73
N THR A 256 19.73 -5.55 0.55
CA THR A 256 20.94 -4.71 0.63
C THR A 256 21.03 -3.69 -0.50
N GLY A 257 20.57 -4.05 -1.70
CA GLY A 257 20.54 -3.16 -2.86
C GLY A 257 19.33 -2.23 -2.89
N SER A 258 18.37 -2.37 -1.97
CA SER A 258 17.08 -1.66 -2.01
C SER A 258 16.42 -1.75 -3.38
N ILE A 259 16.48 -2.94 -4.01
CA ILE A 259 16.05 -3.16 -5.38
C ILE A 259 14.53 -3.19 -5.43
N HIS A 260 13.94 -2.25 -6.17
CA HIS A 260 12.50 -2.14 -6.32
C HIS A 260 11.98 -3.01 -7.48
N TYR A 261 10.85 -3.68 -7.29
CA TYR A 261 10.26 -4.61 -8.27
C TYR A 261 10.01 -3.98 -9.65
N SER A 262 9.58 -2.71 -9.69
CA SER A 262 9.29 -2.04 -10.97
C SER A 262 10.54 -1.96 -11.84
N GLY A 263 11.69 -1.56 -11.27
CA GLY A 263 12.95 -1.49 -12.00
C GLY A 263 13.40 -2.85 -12.54
N VAL A 264 13.22 -3.92 -11.76
CA VAL A 264 13.57 -5.29 -12.21
C VAL A 264 12.71 -5.70 -13.42
N PHE A 265 11.40 -5.42 -13.37
CA PHE A 265 10.49 -5.80 -14.45
C PHE A 265 10.66 -4.91 -15.69
N GLU A 266 10.70 -3.59 -15.51
CA GLU A 266 10.81 -2.60 -16.59
C GLU A 266 12.14 -2.65 -17.33
N ASN A 267 13.22 -3.08 -16.66
CA ASN A 267 14.55 -3.30 -17.25
C ASN A 267 14.75 -4.71 -17.85
N ASN A 268 13.67 -5.48 -18.04
CA ASN A 268 13.71 -6.83 -18.63
C ASN A 268 14.60 -7.83 -17.88
N GLN A 269 14.74 -7.67 -16.56
CA GLN A 269 15.57 -8.57 -15.73
C GLN A 269 14.79 -9.79 -15.23
N THR A 270 13.45 -9.77 -15.33
CA THR A 270 12.58 -10.89 -14.95
C THR A 270 11.49 -11.14 -15.97
N ALA A 271 11.13 -12.40 -16.17
CA ALA A 271 10.07 -12.81 -17.10
C ALA A 271 8.67 -12.70 -16.47
N MET A 272 8.54 -12.97 -15.17
CA MET A 272 7.28 -12.93 -14.42
C MET A 272 7.45 -12.13 -13.14
N LEU A 273 6.33 -11.54 -12.67
CA LEU A 273 6.28 -10.74 -11.45
C LEU A 273 4.90 -10.89 -10.78
N PRO A 274 4.76 -11.67 -9.70
CA PRO A 274 3.59 -11.60 -8.82
C PRO A 274 3.56 -10.22 -8.15
N MET A 275 2.51 -9.44 -8.41
CA MET A 275 2.41 -8.08 -7.89
C MET A 275 0.95 -7.61 -7.87
N GLY A 276 0.67 -6.63 -7.03
CA GLY A 276 -0.66 -6.06 -6.92
C GLY A 276 -1.08 -5.19 -8.12
N SER A 277 -2.38 -5.02 -8.26
CA SER A 277 -2.99 -4.26 -9.35
C SER A 277 -2.57 -2.78 -9.41
N TRP A 278 -2.03 -2.22 -8.32
CA TRP A 278 -1.45 -0.87 -8.31
C TRP A 278 -0.33 -0.66 -9.32
N PHE A 279 0.37 -1.75 -9.71
CA PHE A 279 1.47 -1.64 -10.67
C PHE A 279 1.00 -1.37 -12.10
N MET A 280 -0.24 -1.74 -12.45
CA MET A 280 -0.78 -1.48 -13.79
C MET A 280 -0.74 0.00 -14.18
N GLY A 281 -1.24 0.86 -13.30
CA GLY A 281 -1.28 2.31 -13.55
C GLY A 281 0.12 2.90 -13.71
N GLN A 282 1.08 2.48 -12.87
CA GLN A 282 2.48 2.88 -13.00
C GLN A 282 3.05 2.43 -14.35
N LEU A 283 2.90 1.15 -14.68
CA LEU A 283 3.47 0.57 -15.89
C LEU A 283 2.91 1.20 -17.18
N MET A 284 1.60 1.50 -17.21
CA MET A 284 0.98 2.23 -18.31
C MET A 284 1.54 3.66 -18.45
N ALA A 285 1.68 4.36 -17.32
CA ALA A 285 2.24 5.72 -17.31
C ALA A 285 3.71 5.75 -17.74
N ASP A 286 4.51 4.76 -17.32
CA ASP A 286 5.92 4.66 -17.65
C ASP A 286 6.13 4.27 -19.14
N LYS A 287 5.21 3.46 -19.70
CA LYS A 287 5.16 3.23 -21.16
C LYS A 287 4.82 4.50 -21.93
N GLU A 288 3.87 5.28 -21.46
CA GLU A 288 3.50 6.55 -22.12
C GLU A 288 4.65 7.57 -22.11
N LYS A 289 5.43 7.62 -21.03
CA LYS A 289 6.65 8.42 -20.90
C LYS A 289 7.84 7.88 -21.71
N GLY A 290 7.76 6.62 -22.18
CA GLY A 290 8.86 5.94 -22.88
C GLY A 290 9.98 5.45 -21.96
N THR A 291 9.74 5.35 -20.67
CA THR A 291 10.68 4.79 -19.67
C THR A 291 10.56 3.28 -19.52
N ALA A 292 9.40 2.70 -19.85
CA ALA A 292 9.16 1.26 -19.95
C ALA A 292 8.78 0.89 -21.39
N ASN A 293 9.62 0.12 -22.09
CA ASN A 293 9.45 -0.16 -23.52
C ASN A 293 9.00 -1.59 -23.85
N MET A 294 9.02 -2.52 -22.85
CA MET A 294 8.66 -3.92 -23.09
C MET A 294 7.17 -4.10 -23.38
N ASN A 295 6.83 -5.15 -24.10
CA ASN A 295 5.48 -5.67 -24.20
C ASN A 295 5.19 -6.50 -22.96
N TRP A 296 4.07 -6.20 -22.30
CA TRP A 296 3.68 -6.92 -21.10
C TRP A 296 2.28 -7.50 -21.21
N GLY A 297 2.00 -8.45 -20.37
CA GLY A 297 0.69 -9.01 -20.15
C GLY A 297 0.45 -9.26 -18.67
N VAL A 298 -0.77 -9.56 -18.32
CA VAL A 298 -1.16 -9.90 -16.96
C VAL A 298 -2.14 -11.06 -16.99
N VAL A 299 -1.99 -11.98 -16.03
CA VAL A 299 -2.93 -13.07 -15.81
C VAL A 299 -3.32 -13.11 -14.33
N LYS A 300 -4.36 -13.86 -14.00
CA LYS A 300 -4.78 -14.11 -12.62
C LYS A 300 -3.61 -14.61 -11.78
N TYR A 301 -3.64 -14.29 -10.49
CA TYR A 301 -2.66 -14.79 -9.53
C TYR A 301 -2.69 -16.32 -9.51
N PRO A 302 -1.55 -17.00 -9.48
CA PRO A 302 -1.53 -18.45 -9.43
C PRO A 302 -2.29 -19.00 -8.23
N HIS A 303 -2.87 -20.18 -8.36
CA HIS A 303 -3.68 -20.79 -7.31
C HIS A 303 -3.16 -22.18 -6.91
N ALA A 304 -3.50 -22.63 -5.71
CA ALA A 304 -3.28 -24.00 -5.28
C ALA A 304 -4.31 -24.96 -5.93
N ASP A 305 -4.00 -26.24 -5.96
CA ASP A 305 -4.94 -27.26 -6.44
C ASP A 305 -6.27 -27.19 -5.67
N GLY A 306 -7.39 -27.23 -6.41
CA GLY A 306 -8.74 -27.14 -5.86
C GLY A 306 -9.18 -25.71 -5.47
N VAL A 307 -8.33 -24.71 -5.59
CA VAL A 307 -8.70 -23.30 -5.45
C VAL A 307 -9.15 -22.75 -6.80
N LYS A 308 -10.29 -22.05 -6.81
CA LYS A 308 -10.85 -21.51 -8.06
C LYS A 308 -9.98 -20.40 -8.63
N PRO A 309 -9.62 -20.42 -9.95
CA PRO A 309 -8.89 -19.33 -10.59
C PRO A 309 -9.57 -17.97 -10.39
N GLY A 310 -8.79 -16.93 -10.05
CA GLY A 310 -9.32 -15.62 -9.68
C GLY A 310 -9.59 -15.44 -8.19
N THR A 311 -9.32 -16.47 -7.37
CA THR A 311 -9.15 -16.30 -5.93
C THR A 311 -7.78 -15.65 -5.69
N THR A 312 -7.76 -14.51 -4.99
CA THR A 312 -6.55 -13.70 -4.85
C THR A 312 -6.52 -13.01 -3.48
N ILE A 313 -5.49 -12.25 -3.26
CA ILE A 313 -5.28 -11.44 -2.07
C ILE A 313 -5.51 -9.99 -2.43
N GLY A 314 -6.06 -9.22 -1.49
CA GLY A 314 -6.28 -7.79 -1.68
C GLY A 314 -5.83 -6.97 -0.50
N THR A 315 -5.59 -5.71 -0.79
CA THR A 315 -5.35 -4.68 0.20
C THR A 315 -6.26 -3.49 -0.04
N ILE A 316 -6.67 -2.84 1.03
CA ILE A 316 -7.55 -1.67 1.00
C ILE A 316 -6.71 -0.44 1.33
N THR A 317 -6.71 0.54 0.44
CA THR A 317 -6.13 1.85 0.71
C THR A 317 -7.27 2.84 0.94
N SER A 318 -7.16 3.62 2.01
CA SER A 318 -8.23 4.49 2.48
C SER A 318 -7.73 5.89 2.81
N LEU A 319 -8.63 6.82 2.97
CA LEU A 319 -8.34 8.15 3.53
C LEU A 319 -8.97 8.26 4.92
N ALA A 320 -8.22 8.82 5.84
CA ALA A 320 -8.67 9.10 7.20
C ALA A 320 -8.41 10.56 7.58
N ILE A 321 -9.13 11.05 8.56
CA ILE A 321 -8.94 12.38 9.15
C ILE A 321 -8.12 12.21 10.42
N ASN A 322 -7.09 13.03 10.60
CA ASN A 322 -6.36 13.09 11.86
C ASN A 322 -7.28 13.61 12.96
N SER A 323 -7.39 12.86 14.06
CA SER A 323 -8.24 13.24 15.20
C SER A 323 -7.89 14.60 15.81
N LYS A 324 -6.65 15.09 15.58
CA LYS A 324 -6.15 16.39 16.05
C LYS A 324 -6.34 17.53 15.05
N SER A 325 -6.74 17.25 13.80
CA SER A 325 -6.97 18.30 12.81
C SER A 325 -8.06 19.28 13.30
N SER A 326 -7.78 20.57 13.15
CA SER A 326 -8.77 21.65 13.36
C SER A 326 -9.64 21.91 12.12
N LYS A 327 -9.37 21.21 10.99
CA LYS A 327 -10.03 21.40 9.69
C LYS A 327 -10.85 20.18 9.27
N LYS A 328 -11.43 19.45 10.23
CA LYS A 328 -12.09 18.15 10.00
C LYS A 328 -13.20 18.20 8.96
N ASP A 329 -14.04 19.25 8.96
CA ASP A 329 -15.13 19.38 7.98
C ASP A 329 -14.60 19.55 6.55
N ALA A 330 -13.56 20.37 6.35
CA ALA A 330 -12.93 20.51 5.04
C ALA A 330 -12.21 19.23 4.60
N ALA A 331 -11.56 18.53 5.53
CA ALA A 331 -10.95 17.23 5.28
C ALA A 331 -12.01 16.20 4.89
N TRP A 332 -13.17 16.17 5.56
CA TRP A 332 -14.27 15.29 5.19
C TRP A 332 -14.81 15.55 3.79
N ASP A 333 -14.99 16.81 3.41
CA ASP A 333 -15.45 17.15 2.05
C ASP A 333 -14.50 16.64 0.98
N PHE A 334 -13.18 16.71 1.24
CA PHE A 334 -12.18 16.13 0.33
C PHE A 334 -12.22 14.59 0.33
N LEU A 335 -12.29 13.94 1.49
CA LEU A 335 -12.40 12.48 1.60
C LEU A 335 -13.63 11.97 0.82
N LYS A 336 -14.78 12.61 1.03
CA LYS A 336 -16.03 12.28 0.35
C LYS A 336 -15.91 12.39 -1.17
N PHE A 337 -15.26 13.43 -1.68
CA PHE A 337 -14.99 13.58 -3.10
C PHE A 337 -14.04 12.50 -3.63
N PHE A 338 -12.90 12.32 -2.96
CA PHE A 338 -11.86 11.40 -3.39
C PHE A 338 -12.32 9.94 -3.39
N SER A 339 -12.98 9.52 -2.32
CA SER A 339 -13.45 8.14 -2.13
C SER A 339 -14.82 7.88 -2.77
N GLY A 340 -15.53 8.92 -3.25
CA GLY A 340 -16.83 8.81 -3.90
C GLY A 340 -16.71 8.48 -5.41
N GLU A 341 -17.86 8.43 -6.08
CA GLU A 341 -17.95 8.05 -7.51
C GLU A 341 -17.06 8.90 -8.43
N GLN A 342 -16.97 10.22 -8.17
CA GLN A 342 -16.14 11.12 -9.00
C GLN A 342 -14.65 10.80 -8.86
N GLY A 343 -14.17 10.64 -7.63
CA GLY A 343 -12.80 10.21 -7.36
C GLY A 343 -12.52 8.82 -7.92
N ALA A 344 -13.46 7.88 -7.74
CA ALA A 344 -13.35 6.52 -8.27
C ALA A 344 -13.18 6.51 -9.80
N ALA A 345 -13.94 7.34 -10.52
CA ALA A 345 -13.79 7.47 -11.97
C ALA A 345 -12.41 8.02 -12.39
N LEU A 346 -11.86 8.97 -11.63
CA LEU A 346 -10.51 9.51 -11.88
C LEU A 346 -9.41 8.51 -11.54
N VAL A 347 -9.58 7.77 -10.45
CA VAL A 347 -8.67 6.68 -10.05
C VAL A 347 -8.65 5.58 -11.12
N ALA A 348 -9.82 5.18 -11.64
CA ALA A 348 -9.92 4.20 -12.73
C ALA A 348 -9.27 4.70 -14.02
N LYS A 349 -9.46 5.98 -14.39
CA LYS A 349 -8.78 6.60 -15.53
C LYS A 349 -7.25 6.65 -15.40
N ALA A 350 -6.73 6.59 -14.20
CA ALA A 350 -5.30 6.47 -13.94
C ALA A 350 -4.80 5.01 -13.90
N GLY A 351 -5.64 4.03 -14.30
CA GLY A 351 -5.28 2.62 -14.34
C GLY A 351 -5.23 1.93 -12.99
N THR A 352 -5.88 2.49 -11.98
CA THR A 352 -5.90 1.97 -10.61
C THR A 352 -7.31 1.49 -10.27
N ILE A 353 -7.44 0.39 -9.54
CA ILE A 353 -8.74 -0.19 -9.16
C ILE A 353 -9.33 0.61 -7.98
N PRO A 354 -10.44 1.34 -8.17
CA PRO A 354 -11.08 2.05 -7.07
C PRO A 354 -11.83 1.09 -6.13
N ALA A 355 -12.14 1.55 -4.92
CA ALA A 355 -12.94 0.79 -3.96
C ALA A 355 -14.42 0.70 -4.37
N ILE A 356 -14.95 1.77 -4.99
CA ILE A 356 -16.27 1.73 -5.64
C ILE A 356 -16.10 1.01 -6.98
N LYS A 357 -16.72 -0.16 -7.10
CA LYS A 357 -16.66 -0.99 -8.32
C LYS A 357 -18.03 -1.03 -9.00
N ASN A 358 -18.01 -0.76 -10.29
CA ASN A 358 -19.12 -1.00 -11.20
C ASN A 358 -18.58 -1.59 -12.51
N ASP A 359 -19.45 -2.04 -13.39
CA ASP A 359 -19.06 -2.70 -14.65
C ASP A 359 -18.22 -1.78 -15.57
N ASP A 360 -18.37 -0.46 -15.45
CA ASP A 360 -17.63 0.50 -16.23
C ASP A 360 -16.18 0.69 -15.76
N VAL A 361 -15.86 0.37 -14.51
CA VAL A 361 -14.49 0.52 -13.94
C VAL A 361 -13.51 -0.38 -14.69
N ILE A 362 -13.80 -1.68 -14.79
CA ILE A 362 -12.92 -2.64 -15.47
C ILE A 362 -12.78 -2.27 -16.95
N LYS A 363 -13.88 -1.93 -17.62
CA LYS A 363 -13.87 -1.46 -18.99
C LYS A 363 -13.03 -0.18 -19.16
N THR A 364 -13.15 0.77 -18.23
CA THR A 364 -12.35 2.00 -18.23
C THR A 364 -10.86 1.70 -18.17
N ILE A 365 -10.44 0.78 -17.29
CA ILE A 365 -9.03 0.41 -17.13
C ILE A 365 -8.53 -0.34 -18.36
N THR A 366 -9.25 -1.36 -18.83
CA THR A 366 -8.81 -2.24 -19.92
C THR A 366 -8.87 -1.59 -21.30
N SER A 367 -9.57 -0.48 -21.46
CA SER A 367 -9.60 0.31 -22.71
C SER A 367 -8.54 1.39 -22.79
N GLN A 368 -7.72 1.56 -21.76
CA GLN A 368 -6.70 2.61 -21.74
C GLN A 368 -5.51 2.28 -22.64
N LYS A 369 -4.93 3.35 -23.19
CA LYS A 369 -3.66 3.24 -23.91
C LYS A 369 -2.56 2.71 -22.99
N GLY A 370 -1.88 1.66 -23.43
CA GLY A 370 -0.82 1.02 -22.65
C GLY A 370 -1.26 -0.22 -21.87
N PHE A 371 -2.57 -0.45 -21.68
CA PHE A 371 -3.08 -1.74 -21.19
C PHE A 371 -2.92 -2.82 -22.27
N PRO A 372 -2.58 -4.08 -21.93
CA PRO A 372 -2.48 -5.16 -22.89
C PRO A 372 -3.80 -5.40 -23.63
N ALA A 373 -3.74 -5.47 -24.97
CA ALA A 373 -4.96 -5.58 -25.78
C ALA A 373 -5.57 -7.00 -25.83
N ASP A 374 -4.81 -8.00 -25.37
CA ASP A 374 -5.25 -9.41 -25.41
C ASP A 374 -6.34 -9.72 -24.38
N GLU A 375 -7.22 -10.68 -24.74
CA GLU A 375 -8.37 -11.07 -23.92
C GLU A 375 -7.94 -11.73 -22.58
N GLU A 376 -6.81 -12.42 -22.53
CA GLU A 376 -6.29 -13.05 -21.30
C GLU A 376 -5.95 -11.98 -20.25
N SER A 377 -5.29 -10.89 -20.66
CA SER A 377 -5.00 -9.77 -19.77
C SER A 377 -6.25 -9.03 -19.28
N LYS A 378 -7.28 -8.91 -20.11
CA LYS A 378 -8.57 -8.33 -19.70
C LYS A 378 -9.28 -9.19 -18.67
N LYS A 379 -9.36 -10.52 -18.93
CA LYS A 379 -9.95 -11.50 -18.00
C LYS A 379 -9.21 -11.64 -16.68
N ALA A 380 -7.93 -11.28 -16.64
CA ALA A 380 -7.16 -11.31 -15.40
C ALA A 380 -7.75 -10.43 -14.29
N LEU A 381 -8.45 -9.34 -14.66
CA LEU A 381 -9.08 -8.44 -13.71
C LEU A 381 -10.38 -8.97 -13.11
N GLU A 382 -10.89 -10.09 -13.61
CA GLU A 382 -12.11 -10.76 -13.08
C GLU A 382 -11.75 -11.59 -11.84
N THR A 383 -11.93 -11.01 -10.66
CA THR A 383 -11.71 -11.71 -9.38
C THR A 383 -12.97 -12.50 -8.98
N VAL A 384 -12.77 -13.66 -8.36
CA VAL A 384 -13.83 -14.50 -7.80
C VAL A 384 -13.98 -14.25 -6.31
N LYS A 385 -12.85 -14.23 -5.61
CA LYS A 385 -12.78 -13.98 -4.17
C LYS A 385 -11.45 -13.29 -3.84
N THR A 386 -11.53 -12.29 -2.98
CA THR A 386 -10.35 -11.57 -2.49
C THR A 386 -10.28 -11.71 -0.98
N TYR A 387 -9.16 -12.24 -0.49
CA TYR A 387 -8.83 -12.28 0.94
C TYR A 387 -8.00 -11.05 1.31
N LEU A 388 -8.16 -10.51 2.50
CA LEU A 388 -7.28 -9.43 2.97
C LEU A 388 -5.88 -9.96 3.27
N GLU A 389 -4.89 -9.19 2.86
CA GLU A 389 -3.46 -9.45 3.13
C GLU A 389 -3.17 -9.55 4.64
N MET A 390 -3.80 -8.70 5.43
CA MET A 390 -3.85 -8.76 6.88
C MET A 390 -5.26 -8.38 7.33
N PRO A 391 -5.97 -9.22 8.08
CA PRO A 391 -7.26 -8.85 8.66
C PRO A 391 -7.16 -7.65 9.60
N VAL A 392 -8.23 -6.86 9.70
CA VAL A 392 -8.32 -5.79 10.70
C VAL A 392 -8.49 -6.42 12.09
N ASN A 393 -7.49 -6.26 12.93
CA ASN A 393 -7.45 -6.79 14.30
C ASN A 393 -6.59 -5.86 15.16
N ALA A 394 -6.90 -5.74 16.44
CA ALA A 394 -6.13 -4.93 17.39
C ALA A 394 -4.64 -5.30 17.43
N LYS A 395 -4.30 -6.55 17.14
CA LYS A 395 -2.94 -7.10 17.13
C LYS A 395 -2.28 -7.11 15.76
N SER A 396 -2.97 -6.72 14.67
CA SER A 396 -2.44 -6.80 13.30
C SER A 396 -1.08 -6.15 13.14
N ALA A 397 -0.87 -4.96 13.72
CA ALA A 397 0.41 -4.26 13.61
C ALA A 397 1.57 -4.99 14.30
N ALA A 398 1.34 -5.52 15.50
CA ALA A 398 2.38 -6.26 16.23
C ALA A 398 2.67 -7.61 15.56
N ILE A 399 1.64 -8.30 15.08
CA ILE A 399 1.79 -9.56 14.33
C ILE A 399 2.52 -9.31 13.02
N GLU A 400 2.21 -8.23 12.30
CA GLU A 400 2.91 -7.86 11.06
C GLU A 400 4.43 -7.74 11.27
N VAL A 401 4.86 -7.10 12.36
CA VAL A 401 6.28 -6.99 12.71
C VAL A 401 6.90 -8.38 12.91
N ILE A 402 6.25 -9.25 13.69
CA ILE A 402 6.75 -10.61 13.93
C ILE A 402 6.89 -11.38 12.63
N LEU A 403 5.86 -11.34 11.77
CA LEU A 403 5.86 -12.08 10.51
C LEU A 403 6.94 -11.58 9.54
N ASN A 404 7.21 -10.27 9.51
CA ASN A 404 8.28 -9.69 8.69
C ASN A 404 9.67 -10.07 9.20
N GLU A 405 9.91 -10.02 10.52
CA GLU A 405 11.20 -10.38 11.11
C GLU A 405 11.53 -11.85 10.87
N GLU A 406 10.59 -12.76 11.11
CA GLU A 406 10.81 -14.19 10.86
C GLU A 406 10.93 -14.50 9.37
N HIS A 407 10.19 -13.80 8.50
CA HIS A 407 10.35 -13.88 7.05
C HIS A 407 11.77 -13.48 6.62
N ASP A 408 12.29 -12.36 7.11
CA ASP A 408 13.64 -11.90 6.80
C ASP A 408 14.69 -12.96 7.22
N LEU A 409 14.56 -13.55 8.42
CA LEU A 409 15.48 -14.58 8.91
C LEU A 409 15.45 -15.85 8.05
N ILE A 410 14.26 -16.30 7.66
CA ILE A 410 14.09 -17.49 6.79
C ILE A 410 14.66 -17.20 5.39
N MET A 411 14.28 -16.08 4.78
CA MET A 411 14.63 -15.78 3.39
C MET A 411 16.12 -15.45 3.19
N THR A 412 16.79 -14.97 4.24
CA THR A 412 18.26 -14.79 4.25
C THR A 412 19.03 -16.09 4.55
N GLY A 413 18.34 -17.17 4.93
CA GLY A 413 18.96 -18.42 5.38
C GLY A 413 19.60 -18.32 6.77
N SER A 414 19.30 -17.28 7.55
CA SER A 414 19.77 -17.12 8.93
C SER A 414 19.17 -18.15 9.88
N ILE A 415 17.97 -18.64 9.55
CA ILE A 415 17.28 -19.73 10.23
C ILE A 415 16.67 -20.68 9.18
N ASN A 416 16.55 -21.96 9.46
CA ASN A 416 15.84 -22.88 8.57
C ASN A 416 14.32 -22.67 8.63
N VAL A 417 13.60 -23.16 7.61
CA VAL A 417 12.15 -22.93 7.48
C VAL A 417 11.38 -23.46 8.70
N ASP A 418 11.65 -24.67 9.16
CA ASP A 418 10.89 -25.31 10.27
C ASP A 418 11.05 -24.53 11.59
N ASP A 419 12.27 -24.14 11.93
CA ASP A 419 12.55 -23.38 13.13
C ASP A 419 11.97 -21.96 13.06
N GLY A 420 12.06 -21.31 11.89
CA GLY A 420 11.48 -19.97 11.68
C GLY A 420 9.96 -19.98 11.79
N LEU A 421 9.26 -20.93 11.18
CA LEU A 421 7.81 -21.06 11.30
C LEU A 421 7.35 -21.39 12.74
N LYS A 422 8.14 -22.19 13.45
CA LYS A 422 7.89 -22.50 14.87
C LYS A 422 8.05 -21.25 15.75
N GLU A 423 9.11 -20.48 15.57
CA GLU A 423 9.33 -19.24 16.33
C GLU A 423 8.27 -18.18 15.97
N MET A 424 7.88 -18.07 14.69
CA MET A 424 6.77 -17.23 14.25
C MET A 424 5.48 -17.58 15.02
N GLY A 425 5.12 -18.88 15.09
CA GLY A 425 3.93 -19.34 15.81
C GLY A 425 3.98 -19.06 17.31
N LYS A 426 5.14 -19.27 17.94
CA LYS A 426 5.36 -18.97 19.35
C LYS A 426 5.19 -17.48 19.64
N ARG A 427 5.90 -16.61 18.92
CA ARG A 427 5.85 -15.14 19.10
C ARG A 427 4.45 -14.58 18.88
N VAL A 428 3.76 -15.05 17.83
CA VAL A 428 2.38 -14.61 17.57
C VAL A 428 1.42 -15.12 18.67
N SER A 429 1.61 -16.35 19.17
CA SER A 429 0.81 -16.85 20.31
C SER A 429 0.97 -15.98 21.54
N GLU A 430 2.20 -15.62 21.90
CA GLU A 430 2.51 -14.71 23.01
C GLU A 430 1.88 -13.33 22.82
N GLU A 431 1.84 -12.81 21.56
CA GLU A 431 1.20 -11.52 21.27
C GLU A 431 -0.32 -11.58 21.37
N LEU A 432 -0.93 -12.69 20.96
CA LEU A 432 -2.38 -12.88 21.04
C LEU A 432 -2.90 -13.04 22.48
N GLU A 433 -2.03 -13.42 23.42
CA GLU A 433 -2.36 -13.63 24.86
C GLU A 433 -2.22 -12.34 25.71
N LYS A 434 -1.57 -11.29 25.19
CA LYS A 434 -1.52 -9.94 25.81
C LYS A 434 -2.87 -9.20 25.68
#